data_2828c764e833081d27e602351cb5919e
#
_entry.id   2828c764e833081d27e602351cb5919e
#
_cell.length_a   1.000
_cell.length_b   1.000
_cell.length_c   1.000
_cell.angle_alpha   90.00
_cell.angle_beta   90.00
_cell.angle_gamma   90.00
#
_symmetry.space_group_name_H-M   'P 1'
#
loop_
_entity.id
_entity.type
_entity.pdbx_description
1 polymer ?
#
loop_
_entity_poly.entity_id
_entity_poly.type
_entity_poly.pdbx_seq_one_letter_code
_entity_poly.pdbx_strand_id
1 'polypeptide(L)'
;MCIIVYKPKGASLPSKDTLQTCWENNPHGAGIMWADGSNVRIQKGFMSWDAFDRALDEAASKLDVAATPMALHFRIATHGAVKPGCCHPFAVKDSYERMRQTHISADVGFMHNGTLSGLETDDSTSDSMAFARSVLVPLKR
;
A
#
# COMPACT_ATOMS: atom_id res chain seq x y z
N MET A 1 -2.94 -15.05 1.64
CA MET A 1 -2.49 -14.20 0.51
C MET A 1 -3.12 -12.83 0.66
N CYS A 2 -2.37 -11.74 0.44
CA CYS A 2 -2.89 -10.38 0.52
C CYS A 2 -3.89 -10.07 -0.60
N ILE A 3 -4.64 -8.99 -0.48
CA ILE A 3 -5.59 -8.55 -1.51
C ILE A 3 -5.12 -7.18 -2.01
N ILE A 4 -5.03 -7.02 -3.32
CA ILE A 4 -4.81 -5.74 -3.99
C ILE A 4 -6.07 -5.39 -4.77
N VAL A 5 -6.57 -4.18 -4.58
CA VAL A 5 -7.67 -3.61 -5.38
C VAL A 5 -7.07 -2.47 -6.20
N TYR A 6 -7.07 -2.61 -7.51
CA TYR A 6 -6.64 -1.55 -8.42
C TYR A 6 -7.85 -0.92 -9.11
N LYS A 7 -7.96 0.39 -8.99
CA LYS A 7 -8.98 1.20 -9.63
C LYS A 7 -8.31 2.09 -10.69
N PRO A 8 -8.44 1.77 -11.98
CA PRO A 8 -7.92 2.62 -13.04
C PRO A 8 -8.71 3.93 -13.18
N LYS A 9 -8.18 4.86 -13.94
CA LYS A 9 -8.91 6.05 -14.39
C LYS A 9 -10.20 5.62 -15.12
N GLY A 10 -11.30 6.28 -14.82
CA GLY A 10 -12.61 6.01 -15.40
C GLY A 10 -13.42 4.93 -14.67
N ALA A 11 -12.84 4.23 -13.70
CA ALA A 11 -13.56 3.24 -12.90
C ALA A 11 -13.99 3.84 -11.54
N SER A 12 -14.99 3.20 -10.95
CA SER A 12 -15.44 3.51 -9.58
C SER A 12 -14.68 2.65 -8.56
N LEU A 13 -14.59 3.14 -7.33
CA LEU A 13 -14.18 2.29 -6.20
C LEU A 13 -15.19 1.17 -5.99
N PRO A 14 -14.76 0.00 -5.51
CA PRO A 14 -15.68 -1.02 -5.03
C PRO A 14 -16.59 -0.49 -3.93
N SER A 15 -17.75 -1.15 -3.73
CA SER A 15 -18.64 -0.81 -2.63
C SER A 15 -17.96 -0.98 -1.27
N LYS A 16 -18.46 -0.26 -0.27
CA LYS A 16 -17.97 -0.40 1.12
C LYS A 16 -18.11 -1.84 1.62
N ASP A 17 -19.19 -2.53 1.28
CA ASP A 17 -19.40 -3.93 1.66
C ASP A 17 -18.31 -4.84 1.09
N THR A 18 -17.93 -4.64 -0.17
CA THR A 18 -16.83 -5.39 -0.80
C THR A 18 -15.51 -5.11 -0.11
N LEU A 19 -15.20 -3.84 0.17
CA LEU A 19 -13.96 -3.46 0.85
C LEU A 19 -13.91 -3.97 2.29
N GLN A 20 -15.04 -3.97 2.99
CA GLN A 20 -15.14 -4.52 4.33
C GLN A 20 -14.90 -6.04 4.33
N THR A 21 -15.41 -6.75 3.35
CA THR A 21 -15.12 -8.18 3.15
C THR A 21 -13.63 -8.41 2.92
N CYS A 22 -12.97 -7.57 2.12
CA CYS A 22 -11.50 -7.64 1.96
C CYS A 22 -10.77 -7.48 3.30
N TRP A 23 -11.19 -6.52 4.13
CA TRP A 23 -10.64 -6.31 5.45
C TRP A 23 -10.86 -7.52 6.38
N GLU A 24 -12.08 -8.05 6.42
CA GLU A 24 -12.42 -9.19 7.29
C GLU A 24 -11.60 -10.44 6.95
N ASN A 25 -11.28 -10.65 5.68
CA ASN A 25 -10.41 -11.74 5.26
C ASN A 25 -8.92 -11.46 5.51
N ASN A 26 -8.51 -10.20 5.49
CA ASN A 26 -7.10 -9.78 5.57
C ASN A 26 -6.95 -8.61 6.57
N PRO A 27 -7.07 -8.85 7.89
CA PRO A 27 -7.15 -7.77 8.87
C PRO A 27 -5.80 -7.37 9.50
N HIS A 28 -4.68 -7.67 8.86
CA HIS A 28 -3.35 -7.39 9.41
C HIS A 28 -2.79 -6.04 8.97
N GLY A 29 -3.65 -5.15 8.50
CA GLY A 29 -3.33 -3.78 8.12
C GLY A 29 -3.64 -3.49 6.67
N ALA A 30 -3.98 -2.24 6.40
CA ALA A 30 -4.32 -1.77 5.07
C ALA A 30 -3.57 -0.50 4.68
N GLY A 31 -3.53 -0.24 3.39
CA GLY A 31 -2.95 0.96 2.83
C GLY A 31 -3.58 1.35 1.51
N ILE A 32 -3.36 2.60 1.14
CA ILE A 32 -3.91 3.25 -0.04
C ILE A 32 -2.78 3.99 -0.75
N MET A 33 -2.78 3.96 -2.08
CA MET A 33 -2.03 4.93 -2.87
C MET A 33 -2.86 5.46 -4.03
N TRP A 34 -2.59 6.67 -4.45
CA TRP A 34 -3.26 7.30 -5.59
C TRP A 34 -2.31 8.21 -6.35
N ALA A 35 -2.63 8.41 -7.62
CA ALA A 35 -1.89 9.34 -8.47
C ALA A 35 -2.12 10.78 -8.02
N ASP A 36 -1.03 11.55 -7.90
CA ASP A 36 -1.02 12.96 -7.51
C ASP A 36 -0.02 13.71 -8.40
N GLY A 37 -0.49 14.16 -9.55
CA GLY A 37 0.37 14.74 -10.59
C GLY A 37 1.38 13.72 -11.10
N SER A 38 2.66 14.04 -11.04
CA SER A 38 3.76 13.15 -11.43
C SER A 38 4.21 12.21 -10.31
N ASN A 39 3.59 12.32 -9.14
CA ASN A 39 3.90 11.51 -7.96
C ASN A 39 2.76 10.57 -7.61
N VAL A 40 2.99 9.72 -6.62
CA VAL A 40 1.98 8.97 -5.92
C VAL A 40 1.94 9.42 -4.46
N ARG A 41 0.74 9.51 -3.93
CA ARG A 41 0.49 9.74 -2.50
C ARG A 41 0.23 8.39 -1.85
N ILE A 42 0.89 8.14 -0.72
CA ILE A 42 0.76 6.91 0.04
C ILE A 42 0.25 7.23 1.44
N GLN A 43 -0.77 6.52 1.86
CA GLN A 43 -1.25 6.46 3.24
C GLN A 43 -1.45 4.98 3.61
N LYS A 44 -0.88 4.55 4.72
CA LYS A 44 -0.91 3.14 5.13
C LYS A 44 -0.82 2.99 6.64
N GLY A 45 -0.81 1.74 7.09
CA GLY A 45 -0.73 1.43 8.50
C GLY A 45 -2.07 1.54 9.20
N PHE A 46 -3.16 1.36 8.47
CA PHE A 46 -4.50 1.30 9.04
C PHE A 46 -4.72 -0.07 9.65
N MET A 47 -4.75 -0.13 10.98
CA MET A 47 -4.82 -1.37 11.75
C MET A 47 -6.24 -1.72 12.19
N SER A 48 -7.24 -0.95 11.76
CA SER A 48 -8.66 -1.23 11.96
C SER A 48 -9.47 -0.87 10.72
N TRP A 49 -10.62 -1.50 10.54
CA TRP A 49 -11.54 -1.16 9.46
C TRP A 49 -11.95 0.32 9.53
N ASP A 50 -12.31 0.81 10.73
CA ASP A 50 -12.76 2.19 10.90
C ASP A 50 -11.69 3.21 10.50
N ALA A 51 -10.42 2.94 10.83
CA ALA A 51 -9.31 3.80 10.44
C ALA A 51 -9.11 3.82 8.92
N PHE A 52 -9.16 2.66 8.28
CA PHE A 52 -9.06 2.54 6.82
C PHE A 52 -10.23 3.23 6.11
N ASP A 53 -11.45 2.92 6.53
CA ASP A 53 -12.68 3.46 5.90
C ASP A 53 -12.71 4.99 5.99
N ARG A 54 -12.37 5.53 7.14
CA ARG A 54 -12.30 6.99 7.36
C ARG A 54 -11.22 7.63 6.49
N ALA A 55 -10.04 7.04 6.41
CA ALA A 55 -8.96 7.55 5.58
C ALA A 55 -9.30 7.51 4.08
N LEU A 56 -9.96 6.45 3.63
CA LEU A 56 -10.41 6.34 2.23
C LEU A 56 -11.48 7.40 1.90
N ASP A 57 -12.45 7.61 2.79
CA ASP A 57 -13.48 8.64 2.61
C ASP A 57 -12.86 10.04 2.60
N GLU A 58 -11.92 10.32 3.47
CA GLU A 58 -11.22 11.61 3.49
C GLU A 58 -10.42 11.84 2.20
N ALA A 59 -9.66 10.86 1.74
CA ALA A 59 -8.94 10.96 0.47
C ALA A 59 -9.91 11.16 -0.70
N ALA A 60 -10.96 10.37 -0.79
CA ALA A 60 -11.97 10.44 -1.86
C ALA A 60 -12.68 11.80 -1.88
N SER A 61 -12.92 12.44 -0.73
CA SER A 61 -13.56 13.74 -0.64
C SER A 61 -12.73 14.88 -1.26
N LYS A 62 -11.43 14.70 -1.40
CA LYS A 62 -10.48 15.69 -1.92
C LYS A 62 -10.04 15.41 -3.35
N LEU A 63 -10.51 14.32 -3.96
CA LEU A 63 -10.09 13.85 -5.27
C LEU A 63 -11.28 13.77 -6.23
N ASP A 64 -11.01 13.95 -7.52
CA ASP A 64 -11.87 13.41 -8.55
C ASP A 64 -11.58 11.90 -8.66
N VAL A 65 -12.34 11.10 -7.91
CA VAL A 65 -12.11 9.65 -7.81
C VAL A 65 -12.23 8.97 -9.16
N ALA A 66 -13.16 9.39 -10.01
CA ALA A 66 -13.32 8.82 -11.36
C ALA A 66 -12.07 9.03 -12.21
N ALA A 67 -11.43 10.19 -12.11
CA ALA A 67 -10.23 10.53 -12.89
C ALA A 67 -8.93 10.04 -12.27
N THR A 68 -8.92 9.64 -11.01
CA THR A 68 -7.69 9.33 -10.25
C THR A 68 -7.47 7.81 -10.16
N PRO A 69 -6.39 7.27 -10.74
CA PRO A 69 -5.98 5.90 -10.47
C PRO A 69 -5.64 5.70 -8.99
N MET A 70 -6.17 4.63 -8.40
CA MET A 70 -5.97 4.29 -6.99
C MET A 70 -5.66 2.80 -6.84
N ALA A 71 -4.89 2.46 -5.81
CA ALA A 71 -4.67 1.08 -5.41
C ALA A 71 -4.80 0.93 -3.89
N LEU A 72 -5.47 -0.12 -3.47
CA LEU A 72 -5.70 -0.46 -2.06
C LEU A 72 -5.06 -1.81 -1.78
N HIS A 73 -4.54 -1.98 -0.57
CA HIS A 73 -3.94 -3.24 -0.13
C HIS A 73 -4.47 -3.65 1.22
N PHE A 74 -4.86 -4.91 1.34
CA PHE A 74 -5.29 -5.54 2.59
C PHE A 74 -4.33 -6.68 2.90
N ARG A 75 -3.63 -6.56 4.01
CA ARG A 75 -2.53 -7.47 4.37
C ARG A 75 -3.02 -8.66 5.18
N ILE A 76 -2.51 -9.83 4.83
CA ILE A 76 -2.43 -10.99 5.70
C ILE A 76 -0.94 -11.34 5.88
N ALA A 77 -0.42 -11.19 7.08
CA ALA A 77 0.99 -11.40 7.34
C ALA A 77 1.30 -12.90 7.41
N THR A 78 2.17 -13.36 6.54
CA THR A 78 2.78 -14.69 6.60
C THR A 78 4.18 -14.64 7.20
N HIS A 79 4.85 -13.50 7.05
CA HIS A 79 6.17 -13.19 7.60
C HIS A 79 6.24 -11.72 8.01
N GLY A 80 7.11 -11.43 8.97
CA GLY A 80 7.35 -10.07 9.46
C GLY A 80 6.32 -9.61 10.48
N ALA A 81 6.60 -8.46 11.11
CA ALA A 81 5.78 -7.90 12.15
C ALA A 81 4.46 -7.33 11.61
N VAL A 82 3.38 -7.46 12.38
CA VAL A 82 2.09 -6.81 12.12
C VAL A 82 2.16 -5.39 12.71
N LYS A 83 2.76 -4.47 11.94
CA LYS A 83 3.00 -3.08 12.34
C LYS A 83 2.60 -2.13 11.20
N PRO A 84 2.20 -0.89 11.52
CA PRO A 84 1.80 0.09 10.51
C PRO A 84 2.83 0.30 9.40
N GLY A 85 4.10 0.45 9.74
CA GLY A 85 5.17 0.66 8.76
C GLY A 85 5.44 -0.52 7.84
N CYS A 86 4.99 -1.72 8.20
CA CYS A 86 5.13 -2.94 7.40
C CYS A 86 3.95 -3.18 6.44
N CYS A 87 2.93 -2.33 6.47
CA CYS A 87 1.83 -2.39 5.52
C CYS A 87 2.27 -1.88 4.14
N HIS A 88 1.68 -2.44 3.07
CA HIS A 88 1.79 -1.88 1.73
C HIS A 88 0.86 -0.65 1.58
N PRO A 89 1.11 0.24 0.61
CA PRO A 89 2.23 0.24 -0.33
C PRO A 89 3.53 0.75 0.29
N PHE A 90 4.62 0.62 -0.47
CA PHE A 90 5.92 1.19 -0.12
C PHE A 90 6.33 2.24 -1.16
N ALA A 91 6.89 3.35 -0.68
CA ALA A 91 7.61 4.28 -1.54
C ALA A 91 8.91 3.62 -2.02
N VAL A 92 9.18 3.66 -3.33
CA VAL A 92 10.43 3.11 -3.88
C VAL A 92 11.57 4.08 -3.59
N LYS A 93 12.21 3.89 -2.45
CA LYS A 93 13.28 4.72 -1.90
C LYS A 93 14.45 3.86 -1.43
N ASP A 94 15.63 4.42 -1.42
CA ASP A 94 16.84 3.77 -0.90
C ASP A 94 16.98 3.90 0.63
N SER A 95 15.88 3.80 1.33
CA SER A 95 15.83 3.91 2.79
C SER A 95 14.64 3.15 3.33
N TYR A 96 14.90 2.13 4.13
CA TYR A 96 13.85 1.38 4.81
C TYR A 96 13.05 2.24 5.80
N GLU A 97 13.70 3.21 6.44
CA GLU A 97 13.01 4.16 7.31
C GLU A 97 11.93 4.94 6.54
N ARG A 98 12.27 5.45 5.35
CA ARG A 98 11.30 6.14 4.50
C ARG A 98 10.19 5.22 3.99
N MET A 99 10.52 3.96 3.68
CA MET A 99 9.52 2.97 3.27
C MET A 99 8.51 2.65 4.37
N ARG A 100 8.91 2.78 5.65
CA ARG A 100 8.02 2.56 6.81
C ARG A 100 7.13 3.75 7.14
N GLN A 101 7.36 4.91 6.55
CA GLN A 101 6.50 6.08 6.77
C GLN A 101 5.07 5.79 6.32
N THR A 102 4.10 6.14 7.16
CA THR A 102 2.69 5.86 6.91
C THR A 102 2.01 6.90 6.03
N HIS A 103 2.62 8.08 5.88
CA HIS A 103 2.15 9.15 5.00
C HIS A 103 3.36 9.71 4.25
N ILE A 104 3.41 9.48 2.95
CA ILE A 104 4.53 9.91 2.11
C ILE A 104 4.09 10.17 0.68
N SER A 105 4.73 11.13 0.02
CA SER A 105 4.66 11.31 -1.42
C SER A 105 5.94 10.76 -2.06
N ALA A 106 5.82 10.07 -3.18
CA ALA A 106 6.94 9.47 -3.88
C ALA A 106 6.72 9.53 -5.39
N ASP A 107 7.80 9.45 -6.15
CA ASP A 107 7.75 9.31 -7.60
C ASP A 107 7.26 7.93 -8.05
N VAL A 108 7.54 6.89 -7.27
CA VAL A 108 7.07 5.52 -7.50
C VAL A 108 6.57 4.90 -6.20
N GLY A 109 5.39 4.34 -6.22
CA GLY A 109 4.83 3.49 -5.17
C GLY A 109 4.78 2.04 -5.64
N PHE A 110 4.92 1.12 -4.71
CA PHE A 110 4.97 -0.31 -4.96
C PHE A 110 4.11 -1.09 -3.98
N MET A 111 3.31 -1.99 -4.49
CA MET A 111 2.65 -3.02 -3.69
C MET A 111 2.77 -4.37 -4.37
N HIS A 112 2.79 -5.41 -3.57
CA HIS A 112 3.02 -6.78 -4.03
C HIS A 112 2.11 -7.74 -3.26
N ASN A 113 1.70 -8.78 -3.94
CA ASN A 113 0.96 -9.89 -3.37
C ASN A 113 1.70 -11.19 -3.67
N GLY A 114 2.09 -11.91 -2.65
CA GLY A 114 2.89 -13.13 -2.74
C GLY A 114 4.18 -13.05 -1.95
N THR A 115 5.12 -13.94 -2.22
CA THR A 115 6.43 -14.00 -1.57
C THR A 115 7.54 -13.90 -2.60
N LEU A 116 8.50 -13.01 -2.34
CA LEU A 116 9.72 -12.85 -3.13
C LEU A 116 10.87 -13.55 -2.40
N SER A 117 11.41 -14.60 -2.99
CA SER A 117 12.52 -15.38 -2.38
C SER A 117 13.88 -14.82 -2.75
N GLY A 118 14.91 -15.22 -1.99
CA GLY A 118 16.31 -14.84 -2.28
C GLY A 118 16.68 -13.42 -1.86
N LEU A 119 15.88 -12.77 -1.01
CA LEU A 119 16.13 -11.44 -0.49
C LEU A 119 16.42 -11.49 1.01
N GLU A 120 17.28 -10.59 1.48
CA GLU A 120 17.53 -10.42 2.92
C GLU A 120 16.36 -9.73 3.60
N THR A 121 15.75 -10.41 4.55
CA THR A 121 14.59 -9.94 5.30
C THR A 121 14.81 -10.12 6.80
N ASP A 122 14.12 -9.32 7.61
CA ASP A 122 14.06 -9.45 9.06
C ASP A 122 12.64 -9.08 9.56
N ASP A 123 12.47 -8.99 10.87
CA ASP A 123 11.16 -8.66 11.47
C ASP A 123 10.64 -7.27 11.08
N SER A 124 11.52 -6.37 10.66
CA SER A 124 11.17 -4.99 10.29
C SER A 124 11.29 -4.70 8.80
N THR A 125 11.83 -5.63 8.01
CA THR A 125 12.09 -5.49 6.57
C THR A 125 11.49 -6.67 5.82
N SER A 126 10.38 -6.44 5.12
CA SER A 126 9.73 -7.46 4.31
C SER A 126 10.49 -7.71 3.00
N ASP A 127 10.16 -8.83 2.35
CA ASP A 127 10.63 -9.14 1.00
C ASP A 127 10.28 -8.05 -0.02
N SER A 128 9.10 -7.45 0.09
CA SER A 128 8.68 -6.33 -0.77
C SER A 128 9.55 -5.09 -0.56
N MET A 129 9.91 -4.77 0.68
CA MET A 129 10.83 -3.66 0.99
C MET A 129 12.24 -3.93 0.45
N ALA A 130 12.75 -5.15 0.67
CA ALA A 130 14.05 -5.55 0.17
C ALA A 130 14.10 -5.53 -1.37
N PHE A 131 13.04 -6.00 -2.04
CA PHE A 131 12.91 -5.93 -3.50
C PHE A 131 12.86 -4.49 -4.00
N ALA A 132 12.07 -3.64 -3.37
CA ALA A 132 11.99 -2.23 -3.75
C ALA A 132 13.36 -1.56 -3.70
N ARG A 133 14.14 -1.79 -2.63
CA ARG A 133 15.46 -1.20 -2.46
C ARG A 133 16.51 -1.77 -3.42
N SER A 134 16.59 -3.10 -3.53
CA SER A 134 17.68 -3.76 -4.27
C SER A 134 17.43 -3.86 -5.77
N VAL A 135 16.16 -3.84 -6.21
CA VAL A 135 15.78 -4.01 -7.61
C VAL A 135 15.14 -2.76 -8.18
N LEU A 136 14.06 -2.25 -7.56
CA LEU A 136 13.31 -1.15 -8.16
C LEU A 136 14.04 0.20 -8.07
N VAL A 137 14.75 0.47 -7.00
CA VAL A 137 15.53 1.73 -6.86
C VAL A 137 16.60 1.84 -7.97
N PRO A 138 17.43 0.83 -8.23
CA PRO A 138 18.36 0.88 -9.37
C PRO A 138 17.70 1.05 -10.73
N LEU A 139 16.55 0.42 -10.95
CA LEU A 139 15.82 0.49 -12.23
C LEU A 139 15.18 1.86 -12.48
N LYS A 140 14.95 2.64 -11.45
CA LYS A 140 14.38 3.98 -11.53
C LYS A 140 15.32 5.04 -12.14
N ARG A 141 16.57 4.77 -12.19
CA ARG A 141 17.63 5.73 -12.60
C ARG A 141 17.68 5.93 -14.11
#